data_3def001005edfdc8a90fc736e4673479
#
_entry.id   3def001005edfdc8a90fc736e4673479
#
_cell.length_a   1.000
_cell.length_b   1.000
_cell.length_c   1.000
_cell.angle_alpha   90.00
_cell.angle_beta   90.00
_cell.angle_gamma   90.00
#
_symmetry.space_group_name_H-M   'P 1'
#
loop_
_entity.id
_entity.type
_entity.pdbx_description
1 polymer ?
#
loop_
_entity_poly.entity_id
_entity_poly.type
_entity_poly.pdbx_seq_one_letter_code
_entity_poly.pdbx_strand_id
1 'polypeptide(L)'
;MDPTAPETKLIFPPGFLLGAASSAHQSEGDNTNSDWWHYESLGRLPKSGQASDHYNRYEQDFELAHSIGLNAMRISIEWARIEPEAGRWNSQAIEHYKKVLKAMKEQGLTRVVTLWHWTLPQWAAKRGGFENPEIVEAFARYAWFV
;
A
#
# COMPACT_ATOMS: atom_id res chain seq x y z
N MET A 1 37.60 -1.18 14.32
CA MET A 1 36.63 -0.84 15.39
C MET A 1 37.14 -1.53 16.63
N ASP A 2 37.21 -0.81 17.73
CA ASP A 2 37.66 -1.36 19.01
C ASP A 2 36.60 -2.30 19.57
N PRO A 3 36.86 -3.61 19.73
CA PRO A 3 35.86 -4.57 20.21
C PRO A 3 35.55 -4.41 21.73
N THR A 4 36.22 -3.49 22.40
CA THR A 4 36.01 -3.21 23.84
C THR A 4 35.24 -1.94 24.13
N ALA A 5 34.81 -1.20 23.07
CA ALA A 5 33.98 -0.03 23.26
C ALA A 5 32.58 -0.44 23.79
N PRO A 6 32.08 0.22 24.85
CA PRO A 6 30.77 -0.10 25.39
C PRO A 6 29.69 0.12 24.28
N GLU A 7 28.84 -0.88 24.05
CA GLU A 7 27.68 -0.74 23.17
C GLU A 7 26.80 0.39 23.70
N THR A 8 26.74 1.49 22.95
CA THR A 8 25.83 2.58 23.27
C THR A 8 24.44 2.15 22.85
N LYS A 9 23.61 1.70 23.80
CA LYS A 9 22.18 1.39 23.50
C LYS A 9 21.46 2.68 23.23
N LEU A 10 20.95 2.82 21.99
CA LEU A 10 20.02 3.89 21.64
C LEU A 10 18.65 3.51 22.20
N ILE A 11 18.10 4.38 23.05
CA ILE A 11 16.76 4.21 23.61
C ILE A 11 15.83 5.22 22.93
N PHE A 12 14.85 4.72 22.22
CA PHE A 12 13.80 5.56 21.65
C PHE A 12 12.80 6.01 22.73
N PRO A 13 12.22 7.20 22.60
CA PRO A 13 11.21 7.66 23.56
C PRO A 13 9.97 6.75 23.53
N PRO A 14 9.21 6.68 24.64
CA PRO A 14 7.95 5.95 24.69
C PRO A 14 7.02 6.36 23.54
N GLY A 15 6.40 5.39 22.87
CA GLY A 15 5.50 5.62 21.74
C GLY A 15 6.19 5.90 20.40
N PHE A 16 7.51 5.79 20.33
CA PHE A 16 8.23 5.89 19.06
C PHE A 16 7.81 4.79 18.09
N LEU A 17 7.45 5.18 16.86
CA LEU A 17 7.07 4.23 15.82
C LEU A 17 8.31 3.81 15.03
N LEU A 18 8.68 2.54 15.19
CA LEU A 18 9.68 1.88 14.36
C LEU A 18 8.94 1.00 13.36
N GLY A 19 8.99 1.34 12.09
CA GLY A 19 8.16 0.65 11.10
C GLY A 19 8.80 0.53 9.73
N ALA A 20 8.15 -0.25 8.88
CA ALA A 20 8.44 -0.33 7.47
C ALA A 20 7.29 0.28 6.65
N ALA A 21 7.55 0.50 5.37
CA ALA A 21 6.57 1.05 4.46
C ALA A 21 6.55 0.27 3.14
N SER A 22 5.36 -0.08 2.68
CA SER A 22 5.14 -0.65 1.36
C SER A 22 4.10 0.16 0.59
N SER A 23 3.89 -0.20 -0.67
CA SER A 23 2.81 0.34 -1.48
C SER A 23 2.17 -0.77 -2.32
N ALA A 24 0.89 -0.63 -2.66
CA ALA A 24 0.13 -1.65 -3.35
C ALA A 24 0.80 -2.09 -4.66
N HIS A 25 1.06 -1.18 -5.57
CA HIS A 25 1.64 -1.53 -6.86
C HIS A 25 3.02 -2.19 -6.77
N GLN A 26 3.84 -1.78 -5.78
CA GLN A 26 5.22 -2.28 -5.62
C GLN A 26 5.30 -3.62 -4.91
N SER A 27 4.29 -4.01 -4.12
CA SER A 27 4.37 -5.19 -3.26
C SER A 27 3.25 -6.21 -3.45
N GLU A 28 2.05 -5.78 -3.82
CA GLU A 28 0.90 -6.68 -3.86
C GLU A 28 0.92 -7.66 -5.03
N GLY A 29 1.45 -7.24 -6.18
CA GLY A 29 1.40 -8.00 -7.43
C GLY A 29 0.11 -7.84 -8.21
N ASP A 30 0.16 -8.12 -9.49
CA ASP A 30 -0.97 -8.19 -10.42
C ASP A 30 -1.95 -7.00 -10.34
N ASN A 31 -1.42 -5.78 -10.22
CA ASN A 31 -2.23 -4.55 -10.20
C ASN A 31 -2.65 -4.12 -11.61
N THR A 32 -3.35 -5.03 -12.31
CA THR A 32 -3.59 -5.00 -13.77
C THR A 32 -4.44 -3.82 -14.25
N ASN A 33 -5.21 -3.19 -13.37
CA ASN A 33 -6.09 -2.07 -13.72
C ASN A 33 -5.49 -0.69 -13.44
N SER A 34 -4.21 -0.63 -13.05
CA SER A 34 -3.51 0.64 -12.85
C SER A 34 -2.95 1.18 -14.18
N ASP A 35 -2.73 2.49 -14.21
CA ASP A 35 -2.05 3.18 -15.29
C ASP A 35 -0.59 2.72 -15.44
N TRP A 36 0.11 2.45 -14.33
CA TRP A 36 1.47 1.94 -14.36
C TRP A 36 1.54 0.56 -15.01
N TRP A 37 0.64 -0.37 -14.67
CA TRP A 37 0.56 -1.66 -15.34
C TRP A 37 0.32 -1.50 -16.85
N HIS A 38 -0.49 -0.54 -17.24
CA HIS A 38 -0.68 -0.23 -18.66
C HIS A 38 0.63 0.20 -19.32
N TYR A 39 1.42 1.09 -18.71
CA TYR A 39 2.73 1.48 -19.23
C TYR A 39 3.73 0.33 -19.25
N GLU A 40 3.70 -0.57 -18.27
CA GLU A 40 4.47 -1.81 -18.26
C GLU A 40 4.10 -2.72 -19.44
N SER A 41 2.80 -2.85 -19.75
CA SER A 41 2.31 -3.65 -20.88
C SER A 41 2.78 -3.11 -22.24
N LEU A 42 3.02 -1.80 -22.32
CA LEU A 42 3.59 -1.12 -23.49
C LEU A 42 5.12 -1.18 -23.55
N GLY A 43 5.78 -1.82 -22.59
CA GLY A 43 7.24 -1.86 -22.48
C GLY A 43 7.91 -0.54 -22.11
N ARG A 44 7.14 0.42 -21.57
CA ARG A 44 7.64 1.73 -21.14
C ARG A 44 8.18 1.74 -19.71
N LEU A 45 7.79 0.77 -18.90
CA LEU A 45 8.27 0.54 -17.55
C LEU A 45 8.66 -0.93 -17.38
N PRO A 46 9.56 -1.25 -16.44
CA PRO A 46 9.81 -2.62 -16.02
C PRO A 46 8.54 -3.27 -15.50
N LYS A 47 8.34 -4.55 -15.79
CA LYS A 47 7.16 -5.29 -15.33
C LYS A 47 7.22 -5.54 -13.82
N SER A 48 6.20 -5.12 -13.08
CA SER A 48 6.02 -5.44 -11.66
C SER A 48 5.57 -6.90 -11.44
N GLY A 49 4.74 -7.43 -12.33
CA GLY A 49 4.23 -8.80 -12.27
C GLY A 49 3.60 -9.11 -10.93
N GLN A 50 3.99 -10.24 -10.35
CA GLN A 50 3.53 -10.69 -9.04
C GLN A 50 4.18 -9.92 -7.87
N ALA A 51 5.22 -9.13 -8.12
CA ALA A 51 5.99 -8.42 -7.09
C ALA A 51 6.41 -9.34 -5.93
N SER A 52 6.14 -8.96 -4.68
CA SER A 52 6.33 -9.83 -3.50
C SER A 52 5.08 -10.62 -3.10
N ASP A 53 4.04 -10.56 -3.89
CA ASP A 53 2.76 -11.24 -3.65
C ASP A 53 2.11 -10.87 -2.30
N HIS A 54 2.33 -9.63 -1.86
CA HIS A 54 1.80 -9.15 -0.59
C HIS A 54 0.26 -9.23 -0.51
N TYR A 55 -0.42 -9.12 -1.65
CA TYR A 55 -1.88 -9.26 -1.71
C TYR A 55 -2.37 -10.57 -1.10
N ASN A 56 -1.64 -11.67 -1.32
CA ASN A 56 -1.98 -12.99 -0.80
C ASN A 56 -1.22 -13.35 0.48
N ARG A 57 -0.09 -12.69 0.75
CA ARG A 57 0.85 -13.06 1.83
C ARG A 57 0.92 -12.06 2.98
N TYR A 58 0.01 -11.08 3.02
CA TYR A 58 0.02 -9.98 4.00
C TYR A 58 0.08 -10.47 5.47
N GLU A 59 -0.56 -11.60 5.80
CA GLU A 59 -0.52 -12.15 7.16
C GLU A 59 0.90 -12.56 7.55
N GLN A 60 1.61 -13.27 6.65
CA GLN A 60 3.00 -13.69 6.86
C GLN A 60 3.95 -12.49 6.91
N ASP A 61 3.73 -11.50 6.06
CA ASP A 61 4.56 -10.30 6.01
C ASP A 61 4.42 -9.46 7.29
N PHE A 62 3.21 -9.37 7.86
CA PHE A 62 3.01 -8.67 9.14
C PHE A 62 3.53 -9.47 10.33
N GLU A 63 3.42 -10.79 10.32
CA GLU A 63 4.07 -11.65 11.32
C GLU A 63 5.59 -11.46 11.30
N LEU A 64 6.19 -11.45 10.11
CA LEU A 64 7.62 -11.17 9.95
C LEU A 64 7.99 -9.77 10.47
N ALA A 65 7.22 -8.75 10.10
CA ALA A 65 7.43 -7.37 10.57
C ALA A 65 7.42 -7.29 12.11
N HIS A 66 6.43 -7.93 12.75
CA HIS A 66 6.35 -8.02 14.20
C HIS A 66 7.55 -8.78 14.79
N SER A 67 7.96 -9.91 14.20
CA SER A 67 9.04 -10.76 14.70
C SER A 67 10.41 -10.07 14.74
N ILE A 68 10.65 -9.11 13.85
CA ILE A 68 11.87 -8.29 13.82
C ILE A 68 11.78 -7.01 14.67
N GLY A 69 10.70 -6.86 15.46
CA GLY A 69 10.52 -5.77 16.41
C GLY A 69 9.89 -4.51 15.87
N LEU A 70 9.27 -4.53 14.69
CA LEU A 70 8.50 -3.39 14.19
C LEU A 70 7.18 -3.25 14.96
N ASN A 71 6.78 -2.01 15.23
CA ASN A 71 5.52 -1.66 15.89
C ASN A 71 4.59 -0.83 15.04
N ALA A 72 4.99 -0.54 13.79
CA ALA A 72 4.19 0.18 12.81
C ALA A 72 4.44 -0.35 11.40
N MET A 73 3.42 -0.26 10.55
CA MET A 73 3.54 -0.55 9.12
C MET A 73 2.72 0.44 8.31
N ARG A 74 3.30 0.99 7.24
CA ARG A 74 2.55 1.77 6.26
C ARG A 74 2.27 0.91 5.03
N ILE A 75 1.00 0.86 4.65
CA ILE A 75 0.53 0.27 3.39
C ILE A 75 -0.21 1.32 2.56
N SER A 76 -0.46 1.06 1.29
CA SER A 76 -1.44 1.82 0.52
C SER A 76 -2.64 0.96 0.14
N ILE A 77 -3.82 1.58 0.09
CA ILE A 77 -5.00 1.00 -0.52
C ILE A 77 -4.96 1.35 -2.01
N GLU A 78 -5.13 0.35 -2.87
CA GLU A 78 -5.05 0.55 -4.31
C GLU A 78 -6.41 0.99 -4.87
N TRP A 79 -6.46 2.26 -5.30
CA TRP A 79 -7.69 2.83 -5.87
C TRP A 79 -8.17 2.07 -7.10
N ALA A 80 -7.24 1.59 -7.94
CA ALA A 80 -7.57 0.81 -9.14
C ALA A 80 -8.25 -0.53 -8.82
N ARG A 81 -8.07 -1.09 -7.62
CA ARG A 81 -8.77 -2.29 -7.14
C ARG A 81 -10.11 -1.95 -6.52
N ILE A 82 -10.17 -0.86 -5.75
CA ILE A 82 -11.39 -0.43 -5.03
C ILE A 82 -12.45 0.09 -5.99
N GLU A 83 -12.06 0.92 -6.95
CA GLU A 83 -12.95 1.52 -7.95
C GLU A 83 -12.41 1.23 -9.38
N PRO A 84 -12.58 -0.01 -9.86
CA PRO A 84 -12.04 -0.43 -11.15
C PRO A 84 -12.62 0.32 -12.36
N GLU A 85 -13.83 0.84 -12.23
CA GLU A 85 -14.50 1.72 -13.19
C GLU A 85 -15.11 2.90 -12.41
N ALA A 86 -15.21 4.06 -13.03
CA ALA A 86 -15.75 5.26 -12.38
C ALA A 86 -17.14 5.01 -11.74
N GLY A 87 -17.24 5.16 -10.44
CA GLY A 87 -18.47 4.94 -9.67
C GLY A 87 -18.82 3.48 -9.39
N ARG A 88 -18.01 2.50 -9.81
CA ARG A 88 -18.22 1.08 -9.52
C ARG A 88 -17.26 0.58 -8.45
N TRP A 89 -17.81 0.25 -7.31
CA TRP A 89 -17.05 -0.25 -6.17
C TRP A 89 -16.90 -1.77 -6.21
N ASN A 90 -15.68 -2.24 -5.98
CA ASN A 90 -15.36 -3.68 -5.88
C ASN A 90 -15.44 -4.14 -4.43
N SER A 91 -16.55 -4.78 -4.07
CA SER A 91 -16.79 -5.29 -2.72
C SER A 91 -15.74 -6.32 -2.27
N GLN A 92 -15.20 -7.14 -3.19
CA GLN A 92 -14.17 -8.13 -2.86
C GLN A 92 -12.86 -7.45 -2.46
N ALA A 93 -12.45 -6.41 -3.20
CA ALA A 93 -11.26 -5.64 -2.86
C ALA A 93 -11.43 -4.92 -1.51
N ILE A 94 -12.61 -4.37 -1.25
CA ILE A 94 -12.93 -3.69 0.02
C ILE A 94 -12.80 -4.68 1.19
N GLU A 95 -13.41 -5.85 1.08
CA GLU A 95 -13.33 -6.88 2.12
C GLU A 95 -11.90 -7.43 2.27
N HIS A 96 -11.13 -7.48 1.20
CA HIS A 96 -9.72 -7.82 1.28
C HIS A 96 -8.94 -6.81 2.13
N TYR A 97 -9.02 -5.51 1.84
CA TYR A 97 -8.30 -4.49 2.63
C TYR A 97 -8.78 -4.41 4.09
N LYS A 98 -10.04 -4.70 4.37
CA LYS A 98 -10.50 -4.87 5.77
C LYS A 98 -9.77 -6.01 6.48
N LYS A 99 -9.56 -7.15 5.80
CA LYS A 99 -8.79 -8.27 6.34
C LYS A 99 -7.32 -7.90 6.54
N VAL A 100 -6.71 -7.20 5.59
CA VAL A 100 -5.34 -6.69 5.69
C VAL A 100 -5.18 -5.79 6.92
N LEU A 101 -6.06 -4.81 7.10
CA LEU A 101 -6.03 -3.90 8.24
C LEU A 101 -6.30 -4.61 9.58
N LYS A 102 -7.13 -5.66 9.56
CA LYS A 102 -7.37 -6.50 10.73
C LYS A 102 -6.11 -7.28 11.09
N ALA A 103 -5.45 -7.92 10.14
CA ALA A 103 -4.22 -8.67 10.35
C ALA A 103 -3.10 -7.77 10.93
N MET A 104 -2.92 -6.54 10.42
CA MET A 104 -1.98 -5.59 11.02
C MET A 104 -2.29 -5.32 12.50
N LYS A 105 -3.57 -5.14 12.83
CA LYS A 105 -4.00 -4.92 14.22
C LYS A 105 -3.73 -6.14 15.10
N GLU A 106 -3.98 -7.34 14.60
CA GLU A 106 -3.77 -8.61 15.33
C GLU A 106 -2.28 -8.83 15.65
N GLN A 107 -1.39 -8.37 14.77
CA GLN A 107 0.05 -8.36 15.01
C GLN A 107 0.54 -7.17 15.87
N GLY A 108 -0.37 -6.35 16.42
CA GLY A 108 -0.01 -5.21 17.26
C GLY A 108 0.66 -4.04 16.50
N LEU A 109 0.59 -4.04 15.17
CA LEU A 109 1.20 -2.99 14.35
C LEU A 109 0.31 -1.74 14.30
N THR A 110 0.90 -0.58 14.57
CA THR A 110 0.26 0.70 14.27
C THR A 110 0.06 0.83 12.76
N ARG A 111 -1.19 1.06 12.35
CA ARG A 111 -1.59 1.11 10.94
C ARG A 111 -1.44 2.51 10.40
N VAL A 112 -0.57 2.69 9.40
CA VAL A 112 -0.46 3.92 8.62
C VAL A 112 -0.97 3.62 7.20
N VAL A 113 -2.06 4.26 6.82
CA VAL A 113 -2.74 3.97 5.55
C VAL A 113 -2.56 5.12 4.59
N THR A 114 -1.97 4.83 3.42
CA THR A 114 -1.85 5.76 2.31
C THR A 114 -3.01 5.51 1.34
N LEU A 115 -3.79 6.54 1.06
CA LEU A 115 -4.96 6.42 0.18
C LEU A 115 -4.60 6.47 -1.30
N TRP A 116 -3.50 7.10 -1.64
CA TRP A 116 -2.97 7.15 -3.00
C TRP A 116 -1.45 7.11 -2.99
N HIS A 117 -0.88 6.15 -3.72
CA HIS A 117 0.56 5.99 -3.87
C HIS A 117 0.91 5.85 -5.36
N TRP A 118 0.86 6.99 -6.08
CA TRP A 118 1.25 7.25 -7.47
C TRP A 118 0.34 6.64 -8.55
N THR A 119 -0.08 5.38 -8.39
CA THR A 119 -0.90 4.69 -9.38
C THR A 119 -2.34 5.20 -9.39
N LEU A 120 -2.91 5.29 -10.57
CA LEU A 120 -4.31 5.66 -10.79
C LEU A 120 -5.07 4.50 -11.45
N PRO A 121 -6.37 4.36 -11.18
CA PRO A 121 -7.23 3.52 -12.03
C PRO A 121 -7.11 3.97 -13.48
N GLN A 122 -7.11 3.03 -14.42
CA GLN A 122 -6.99 3.37 -15.84
C GLN A 122 -8.04 4.38 -16.31
N TRP A 123 -9.28 4.32 -15.77
CA TRP A 123 -10.32 5.28 -16.10
C TRP A 123 -9.98 6.70 -15.66
N ALA A 124 -9.35 6.87 -14.49
CA ALA A 124 -8.92 8.16 -13.96
C ALA A 124 -7.74 8.71 -14.78
N ALA A 125 -6.75 7.86 -15.08
CA ALA A 125 -5.61 8.24 -15.91
C ALA A 125 -6.04 8.66 -17.33
N LYS A 126 -6.98 7.93 -17.95
CA LYS A 126 -7.55 8.28 -19.28
C LYS A 126 -8.29 9.63 -19.29
N ARG A 127 -8.75 10.10 -18.14
CA ARG A 127 -9.38 11.43 -17.98
C ARG A 127 -8.38 12.54 -17.63
N GLY A 128 -7.08 12.25 -17.67
CA GLY A 128 -6.02 13.23 -17.38
C GLY A 128 -5.51 13.22 -15.94
N GLY A 129 -5.95 12.25 -15.11
CA GLY A 129 -5.45 12.14 -13.74
C GLY A 129 -5.66 13.43 -12.94
N PHE A 130 -4.74 13.74 -12.05
CA PHE A 130 -4.80 14.93 -11.19
C PHE A 130 -4.61 16.27 -11.94
N GLU A 131 -4.33 16.26 -13.24
CA GLU A 131 -4.37 17.48 -14.08
C GLU A 131 -5.81 17.89 -14.44
N ASN A 132 -6.76 16.95 -14.30
CA ASN A 132 -8.18 17.21 -14.51
C ASN A 132 -8.90 17.51 -13.18
N PRO A 133 -9.53 18.68 -12.99
CA PRO A 133 -10.23 19.03 -11.76
C PRO A 133 -11.32 18.02 -11.33
N GLU A 134 -11.96 17.33 -12.28
CA GLU A 134 -12.98 16.30 -11.98
C GLU A 134 -12.40 15.13 -11.17
N ILE A 135 -11.11 14.85 -11.28
CA ILE A 135 -10.44 13.78 -10.52
C ILE A 135 -10.32 14.13 -9.03
N VAL A 136 -10.27 15.41 -8.68
CA VAL A 136 -10.26 15.86 -7.28
C VAL A 136 -11.54 15.42 -6.56
N GLU A 137 -12.69 15.59 -7.20
CA GLU A 137 -13.98 15.16 -6.64
C GLU A 137 -14.08 13.64 -6.57
N ALA A 138 -13.60 12.95 -7.61
CA ALA A 138 -13.55 11.49 -7.64
C ALA A 138 -12.65 10.93 -6.53
N PHE A 139 -11.47 11.53 -6.32
CA PHE A 139 -10.56 11.15 -5.25
C PHE A 139 -11.15 11.45 -3.86
N ALA A 140 -11.80 12.59 -3.67
CA ALA A 140 -12.47 12.92 -2.41
C ALA A 140 -13.57 11.91 -2.07
N ARG A 141 -14.36 11.49 -3.07
CA ARG A 141 -15.37 10.44 -2.92
C ARG A 141 -14.73 9.10 -2.54
N TYR A 142 -13.65 8.69 -3.23
CA TYR A 142 -12.90 7.49 -2.91
C TYR A 142 -12.34 7.55 -1.48
N ALA A 143 -11.66 8.64 -1.12
CA ALA A 143 -11.08 8.83 0.20
C ALA A 143 -12.10 8.80 1.34
N TRP A 144 -13.32 9.27 1.07
CA TRP A 144 -14.42 9.20 2.03
C TRP A 144 -15.01 7.79 2.16
N PHE A 145 -14.93 7.02 1.08
CA PHE A 145 -15.52 5.67 1.00
C PHE A 145 -14.65 4.60 1.69
N VAL A 146 -13.33 4.71 1.63
CA VAL A 146 -12.38 3.75 2.21
C VAL A 146 -11.96 4.11 3.62
#